data_b284b9749516a5658ae23166d0ca9735
#
_entry.id   b284b9749516a5658ae23166d0ca9735
#
_cell.length_a   1.000
_cell.length_b   1.000
_cell.length_c   1.000
_cell.angle_alpha   90.00
_cell.angle_beta   90.00
_cell.angle_gamma   90.00
#
_symmetry.space_group_name_H-M   'P 1'
#
loop_
_entity.id
_entity.type
_entity.pdbx_description
1 polymer ?
#
loop_
_entity_poly.entity_id
_entity_poly.type
_entity_poly.pdbx_seq_one_letter_code
_entity_poly.pdbx_strand_id
1 'polypeptide(L)'
;MYHVIIIEDDPMVASINKQYVEVTPEFRVDRIFKNGSEALPYLKTNPTDLIILDYYTPVMNGGEFLDALHNAGLTPSVIMVTSANDTDIVRSLLNRGITDYLVKPFEYTRFKTALDRFTETKKYLEHSHGGLGQHDIDRLFSVNDQRADAKPSLAKGLNETTLAMIREYLQNNRN
;
A
#
# COMPACT_ATOMS: atom_id res chain seq x y z
N MET A 1 14.65 6.20 12.57
CA MET A 1 14.15 7.03 11.44
C MET A 1 14.14 6.13 10.22
N TYR A 2 12.99 6.00 9.54
CA TYR A 2 12.83 5.14 8.38
C TYR A 2 13.16 5.90 7.09
N HIS A 3 13.97 5.29 6.25
CA HIS A 3 14.39 5.83 4.97
C HIS A 3 13.39 5.47 3.87
N VAL A 4 12.83 6.48 3.22
CA VAL A 4 11.77 6.32 2.22
C VAL A 4 12.23 6.86 0.88
N ILE A 5 11.94 6.14 -0.20
CA ILE A 5 11.97 6.69 -1.55
C ILE A 5 10.56 6.72 -2.15
N ILE A 6 10.35 7.63 -3.08
CA ILE A 6 9.11 7.75 -3.83
C ILE A 6 9.41 7.53 -5.30
N ILE A 7 8.60 6.70 -5.97
CA ILE A 7 8.66 6.47 -7.41
C ILE A 7 7.33 6.92 -8.00
N GLU A 8 7.33 8.09 -8.62
CA GLU A 8 6.15 8.78 -9.15
C GLU A 8 6.63 9.78 -10.23
N ASP A 9 6.06 9.70 -11.42
CA ASP A 9 6.46 10.56 -12.55
C ASP A 9 5.77 11.94 -12.54
N ASP A 10 4.60 12.05 -11.91
CA ASP A 10 3.93 13.33 -11.70
C ASP A 10 4.57 14.09 -10.51
N PRO A 11 5.23 15.22 -10.75
CA PRO A 11 5.93 15.96 -9.69
C PRO A 11 4.98 16.54 -8.63
N MET A 12 3.72 16.82 -8.98
CA MET A 12 2.73 17.33 -8.02
C MET A 12 2.31 16.21 -7.08
N VAL A 13 2.00 15.02 -7.61
CA VAL A 13 1.64 13.85 -6.82
C VAL A 13 2.81 13.39 -5.95
N ALA A 14 4.03 13.38 -6.50
CA ALA A 14 5.24 13.07 -5.75
C ALA A 14 5.45 14.04 -4.56
N SER A 15 5.19 15.34 -4.77
CA SER A 15 5.26 16.35 -3.70
C SER A 15 4.23 16.13 -2.61
N ILE A 16 2.99 15.78 -2.97
CA ILE A 16 1.92 15.45 -1.99
C ILE A 16 2.31 14.22 -1.19
N ASN A 17 2.74 13.15 -1.86
CA ASN A 17 3.19 11.92 -1.20
C ASN A 17 4.34 12.20 -0.24
N LYS A 18 5.32 13.03 -0.64
CA LYS A 18 6.41 13.46 0.22
C LYS A 18 5.92 14.18 1.47
N GLN A 19 5.01 15.14 1.32
CA GLN A 19 4.42 15.85 2.46
C GLN A 19 3.70 14.87 3.41
N TYR A 20 2.94 13.92 2.88
CA TYR A 20 2.25 12.91 3.68
C TYR A 20 3.23 12.02 4.48
N VAL A 21 4.35 11.64 3.88
CA VAL A 21 5.39 10.88 4.59
C VAL A 21 6.02 11.72 5.70
N GLU A 22 6.43 12.96 5.38
CA GLU A 22 7.24 13.81 6.28
C GLU A 22 6.43 14.46 7.42
N VAL A 23 5.09 14.45 7.37
CA VAL A 23 4.24 14.80 8.54
C VAL A 23 4.47 13.83 9.71
N THR A 24 4.90 12.60 9.45
CA THR A 24 5.22 11.62 10.49
C THR A 24 6.72 11.67 10.80
N PRO A 25 7.12 12.11 12.02
CA PRO A 25 8.55 12.39 12.34
C PRO A 25 9.49 11.19 12.25
N GLU A 26 8.93 9.96 12.25
CA GLU A 26 9.72 8.73 12.16
C GLU A 26 10.21 8.43 10.74
N PHE A 27 9.72 9.16 9.72
CA PHE A 27 10.01 8.94 8.31
C PHE A 27 10.75 10.12 7.69
N ARG A 28 11.61 9.81 6.73
CA ARG A 28 12.32 10.78 5.91
C ARG A 28 12.34 10.32 4.45
N VAL A 29 11.96 11.20 3.54
CA VAL A 29 12.09 10.95 2.11
C VAL A 29 13.52 11.30 1.66
N ASP A 30 14.29 10.28 1.30
CA ASP A 30 15.67 10.46 0.86
C ASP A 30 15.72 10.89 -0.61
N ARG A 31 14.84 10.34 -1.46
CA ARG A 31 14.83 10.65 -2.87
C ARG A 31 13.50 10.38 -3.56
N ILE A 32 13.24 11.10 -4.64
CA ILE A 32 12.12 10.89 -5.56
C ILE A 32 12.69 10.50 -6.91
N PHE A 33 12.13 9.46 -7.52
CA PHE A 33 12.46 8.96 -8.85
C PHE A 33 11.23 9.03 -9.76
N LYS A 34 11.43 9.23 -11.05
CA LYS A 34 10.34 9.25 -12.03
C LYS A 34 9.87 7.86 -12.45
N ASN A 35 10.73 6.88 -12.29
CA ASN A 35 10.43 5.49 -12.68
C ASN A 35 11.33 4.49 -11.92
N GLY A 36 10.95 3.21 -11.98
CA GLY A 36 11.67 2.14 -11.30
C GLY A 36 13.10 1.91 -11.82
N SER A 37 13.34 2.14 -13.11
CA SER A 37 14.67 1.95 -13.71
C SER A 37 15.71 2.89 -13.12
N GLU A 38 15.31 4.11 -12.77
CA GLU A 38 16.19 5.09 -12.10
C GLU A 38 16.41 4.75 -10.62
N ALA A 39 15.42 4.15 -9.97
CA ALA A 39 15.48 3.80 -8.55
C ALA A 39 16.34 2.57 -8.27
N LEU A 40 16.35 1.57 -9.14
CA LEU A 40 17.07 0.30 -8.92
C LEU A 40 18.56 0.46 -8.63
N PRO A 41 19.34 1.26 -9.38
CA PRO A 41 20.77 1.46 -9.07
C PRO A 41 20.98 2.09 -7.69
N TYR A 42 20.11 3.03 -7.31
CA TYR A 42 20.17 3.67 -6.00
C TYR A 42 19.91 2.68 -4.86
N LEU A 43 18.92 1.82 -4.98
CA LEU A 43 18.55 0.83 -3.99
C LEU A 43 19.64 -0.22 -3.72
N LYS A 44 20.49 -0.48 -4.71
CA LYS A 44 21.62 -1.42 -4.55
C LYS A 44 22.71 -0.89 -3.63
N THR A 45 22.80 0.41 -3.43
CA THR A 45 23.90 1.07 -2.69
C THR A 45 23.39 1.87 -1.49
N ASN A 46 22.08 2.08 -1.36
CA ASN A 46 21.50 2.88 -0.29
C ASN A 46 20.44 2.07 0.46
N PRO A 47 20.57 1.93 1.78
CA PRO A 47 19.55 1.30 2.60
C PRO A 47 18.22 2.06 2.46
N THR A 48 17.16 1.33 2.19
CA THR A 48 15.80 1.87 2.04
C THR A 48 14.84 0.95 2.78
N ASP A 49 14.04 1.53 3.66
CA ASP A 49 13.08 0.77 4.47
C ASP A 49 11.73 0.64 3.77
N LEU A 50 11.31 1.71 3.09
CA LEU A 50 9.99 1.82 2.48
C LEU A 50 10.06 2.50 1.12
N ILE A 51 9.29 1.96 0.17
CA ILE A 51 9.07 2.55 -1.16
C ILE A 51 7.59 2.93 -1.28
N ILE A 52 7.31 4.17 -1.63
CA ILE A 52 6.00 4.62 -2.11
C ILE A 52 6.06 4.57 -3.64
N LEU A 53 5.25 3.70 -4.24
CA LEU A 53 5.36 3.35 -5.66
C LEU A 53 4.04 3.60 -6.40
N ASP A 54 4.07 4.40 -7.47
CA ASP A 54 2.99 4.36 -8.44
C ASP A 54 3.15 3.15 -9.37
N TYR A 55 2.03 2.53 -9.72
CA TYR A 55 2.00 1.43 -10.67
C TYR A 55 2.28 1.89 -12.11
N TYR A 56 1.73 3.04 -12.50
CA TYR A 56 1.81 3.55 -13.86
C TYR A 56 2.98 4.53 -14.04
N THR A 57 4.20 4.05 -13.85
CA THR A 57 5.39 4.84 -14.16
C THR A 57 5.94 4.52 -15.55
N PRO A 58 6.53 5.51 -16.27
CA PRO A 58 7.10 5.30 -17.58
C PRO A 58 8.30 4.34 -17.52
N VAL A 59 8.61 3.70 -18.64
CA VAL A 59 9.76 2.80 -18.83
C VAL A 59 9.62 1.46 -18.12
N MET A 60 9.17 1.45 -16.85
CA MET A 60 9.02 0.27 -16.02
C MET A 60 7.80 0.46 -15.12
N ASN A 61 6.76 -0.35 -15.27
CA ASN A 61 5.58 -0.30 -14.41
C ASN A 61 5.86 -0.90 -13.02
N GLY A 62 4.92 -0.67 -12.08
CA GLY A 62 5.08 -1.13 -10.70
C GLY A 62 5.26 -2.64 -10.55
N GLY A 63 4.59 -3.46 -11.39
CA GLY A 63 4.75 -4.91 -11.36
C GLY A 63 6.14 -5.35 -11.81
N GLU A 64 6.63 -4.80 -12.93
CA GLU A 64 7.98 -5.05 -13.44
C GLU A 64 9.05 -4.60 -12.44
N PHE A 65 8.82 -3.49 -11.76
CA PHE A 65 9.73 -3.00 -10.73
C PHE A 65 9.80 -3.95 -9.52
N LEU A 66 8.67 -4.47 -9.05
CA LEU A 66 8.65 -5.46 -7.97
C LEU A 66 9.38 -6.75 -8.35
N ASP A 67 9.21 -7.22 -9.59
CA ASP A 67 9.94 -8.38 -10.10
C ASP A 67 11.45 -8.09 -10.18
N ALA A 68 11.86 -6.88 -10.58
CA ALA A 68 13.25 -6.47 -10.62
C ALA A 68 13.88 -6.35 -9.21
N LEU A 69 13.14 -5.87 -8.20
CA LEU A 69 13.56 -5.87 -6.79
C LEU A 69 13.82 -7.31 -6.31
N HIS A 70 12.87 -8.20 -6.56
CA HIS A 70 12.99 -9.60 -6.16
C HIS A 70 14.23 -10.26 -6.80
N ASN A 71 14.41 -10.07 -8.11
CA ASN A 71 15.56 -10.61 -8.84
C ASN A 71 16.91 -10.04 -8.37
N ALA A 72 16.91 -8.82 -7.84
CA ALA A 72 18.08 -8.19 -7.25
C ALA A 72 18.35 -8.60 -5.79
N GLY A 73 17.48 -9.42 -5.19
CA GLY A 73 17.56 -9.80 -3.78
C GLY A 73 17.28 -8.64 -2.81
N LEU A 74 16.57 -7.60 -3.27
CA LEU A 74 16.21 -6.44 -2.48
C LEU A 74 14.80 -6.62 -1.90
N THR A 75 14.65 -6.36 -0.60
CA THR A 75 13.40 -6.61 0.14
C THR A 75 12.90 -5.39 0.94
N PRO A 76 12.88 -4.17 0.38
CA PRO A 76 12.24 -3.06 1.05
C PRO A 76 10.72 -3.30 1.13
N SER A 77 10.07 -2.72 2.13
CA SER A 77 8.61 -2.67 2.15
C SER A 77 8.10 -1.77 1.02
N VAL A 78 6.96 -2.13 0.42
CA VAL A 78 6.37 -1.34 -0.68
C VAL A 78 4.91 -1.01 -0.37
N ILE A 79 4.57 0.27 -0.40
CA ILE A 79 3.20 0.76 -0.42
C ILE A 79 2.91 1.22 -1.85
N MET A 80 1.93 0.57 -2.49
CA MET A 80 1.47 0.95 -3.81
C MET A 80 0.48 2.11 -3.71
N VAL A 81 0.69 3.18 -4.48
CA VAL A 81 -0.18 4.36 -4.53
C VAL A 81 -0.52 4.64 -5.99
N THR A 82 -1.68 4.21 -6.45
CA THR A 82 -1.96 4.21 -7.90
C THR A 82 -3.43 4.40 -8.23
N SER A 83 -3.72 4.82 -9.45
CA SER A 83 -5.08 4.84 -10.01
C SER A 83 -5.53 3.47 -10.54
N ALA A 84 -4.65 2.46 -10.56
CA ALA A 84 -5.04 1.11 -10.97
C ALA A 84 -6.04 0.52 -9.96
N ASN A 85 -7.20 0.14 -10.46
CA ASN A 85 -8.27 -0.52 -9.70
C ASN A 85 -8.72 -1.84 -10.35
N ASP A 86 -7.99 -2.29 -11.35
CA ASP A 86 -8.23 -3.57 -12.01
C ASP A 86 -7.95 -4.72 -11.05
N THR A 87 -8.91 -5.64 -10.92
CA THR A 87 -8.85 -6.75 -9.97
C THR A 87 -7.66 -7.67 -10.21
N ASP A 88 -7.26 -7.87 -11.47
CA ASP A 88 -6.15 -8.76 -11.79
C ASP A 88 -4.81 -8.11 -11.47
N ILE A 89 -4.68 -6.79 -11.70
CA ILE A 89 -3.51 -6.02 -11.27
C ILE A 89 -3.40 -6.06 -9.74
N VAL A 90 -4.47 -5.75 -9.03
CA VAL A 90 -4.48 -5.75 -7.55
C VAL A 90 -4.09 -7.11 -7.00
N ARG A 91 -4.70 -8.20 -7.52
CA ARG A 91 -4.37 -9.57 -7.11
C ARG A 91 -2.91 -9.91 -7.35
N SER A 92 -2.40 -9.56 -8.53
CA SER A 92 -0.99 -9.78 -8.91
C SER A 92 -0.02 -9.07 -7.96
N LEU A 93 -0.33 -7.83 -7.57
CA LEU A 93 0.50 -7.04 -6.66
C LEU A 93 0.45 -7.58 -5.23
N LEU A 94 -0.72 -7.98 -4.74
CA LEU A 94 -0.86 -8.62 -3.43
C LEU A 94 -0.04 -9.91 -3.34
N ASN A 95 -0.03 -10.73 -4.39
CA ASN A 95 0.77 -11.96 -4.46
C ASN A 95 2.28 -11.68 -4.46
N ARG A 96 2.72 -10.48 -4.86
CA ARG A 96 4.12 -10.05 -4.79
C ARG A 96 4.56 -9.53 -3.42
N GLY A 97 3.66 -9.55 -2.42
CA GLY A 97 4.00 -9.23 -1.03
C GLY A 97 4.14 -7.73 -0.75
N ILE A 98 3.40 -6.86 -1.44
CA ILE A 98 3.35 -5.44 -1.10
C ILE A 98 2.76 -5.24 0.31
N THR A 99 3.24 -4.21 1.00
CA THR A 99 2.82 -3.90 2.37
C THR A 99 1.40 -3.35 2.42
N ASP A 100 1.04 -2.45 1.51
CA ASP A 100 -0.31 -1.90 1.40
C ASP A 100 -0.59 -1.39 -0.02
N TYR A 101 -1.87 -1.11 -0.30
CA TYR A 101 -2.36 -0.64 -1.60
C TYR A 101 -3.35 0.51 -1.41
N LEU A 102 -3.07 1.66 -2.02
CA LEU A 102 -3.91 2.85 -1.97
C LEU A 102 -4.36 3.22 -3.39
N VAL A 103 -5.68 3.31 -3.58
CA VAL A 103 -6.27 3.75 -4.84
C VAL A 103 -6.45 5.26 -4.82
N LYS A 104 -5.89 5.96 -5.80
CA LYS A 104 -6.07 7.41 -5.99
C LYS A 104 -7.51 7.70 -6.47
N PRO A 105 -8.20 8.75 -5.95
CA PRO A 105 -7.77 9.66 -4.89
C PRO A 105 -7.96 9.08 -3.49
N PHE A 106 -7.05 9.39 -2.56
CA PHE A 106 -7.13 8.97 -1.16
C PHE A 106 -6.86 10.16 -0.24
N GLU A 107 -7.37 10.07 0.99
CA GLU A 107 -7.13 11.05 2.03
C GLU A 107 -5.87 10.73 2.84
N TYR A 108 -5.29 11.75 3.48
CA TYR A 108 -4.13 11.58 4.36
C TYR A 108 -4.34 10.50 5.44
N THR A 109 -5.54 10.42 6.01
CA THR A 109 -5.89 9.40 7.03
C THR A 109 -5.67 7.98 6.53
N ARG A 110 -6.01 7.68 5.26
CA ARG A 110 -5.76 6.37 4.66
C ARG A 110 -4.26 6.12 4.42
N PHE A 111 -3.54 7.14 3.96
CA PHE A 111 -2.08 7.07 3.78
C PHE A 111 -1.37 6.84 5.11
N LYS A 112 -1.75 7.59 6.15
CA LYS A 112 -1.24 7.41 7.51
C LYS A 112 -1.45 5.99 8.02
N THR A 113 -2.62 5.41 7.80
CA THR A 113 -2.90 4.01 8.18
C THR A 113 -1.91 3.03 7.55
N ALA A 114 -1.51 3.26 6.30
CA ALA A 114 -0.51 2.42 5.63
C ALA A 114 0.89 2.58 6.27
N LEU A 115 1.28 3.80 6.64
CA LEU A 115 2.53 4.06 7.35
C LEU A 115 2.53 3.44 8.75
N ASP A 116 1.42 3.55 9.48
CA ASP A 116 1.27 2.97 10.82
C ASP A 116 1.44 1.44 10.77
N ARG A 117 0.80 0.76 9.80
CA ARG A 117 0.97 -0.69 9.57
C ARG A 117 2.41 -1.08 9.28
N PHE A 118 3.08 -0.33 8.41
CA PHE A 118 4.50 -0.54 8.15
C PHE A 118 5.32 -0.45 9.44
N THR A 119 5.10 0.62 10.22
CA THR A 119 5.83 0.87 11.48
C THR A 119 5.59 -0.23 12.51
N GLU A 120 4.34 -0.65 12.68
CA GLU A 120 3.96 -1.75 13.60
C GLU A 120 4.65 -3.05 13.21
N THR A 121 4.61 -3.40 11.93
CA THR A 121 5.26 -4.62 11.43
C THR A 121 6.78 -4.56 11.64
N LYS A 122 7.43 -3.45 11.33
CA LYS A 122 8.87 -3.28 11.53
C LYS A 122 9.26 -3.36 12.99
N LYS A 123 8.62 -2.58 13.86
CA LYS A 123 8.89 -2.59 15.32
C LYS A 123 8.71 -3.98 15.91
N TYR A 124 7.71 -4.70 15.46
CA TYR A 124 7.43 -6.04 15.90
C TYR A 124 8.56 -7.02 15.54
N LEU A 125 9.02 -6.99 14.29
CA LEU A 125 10.11 -7.83 13.83
C LEU A 125 11.45 -7.49 14.49
N GLU A 126 11.72 -6.22 14.77
CA GLU A 126 12.95 -5.76 15.43
C GLU A 126 13.01 -6.14 16.91
N HIS A 127 11.88 -6.18 17.62
CA HIS A 127 11.83 -6.50 19.05
C HIS A 127 11.77 -8.01 19.35
N SER A 128 11.59 -8.84 18.35
CA SER A 128 11.46 -10.30 18.49
C SER A 128 12.82 -11.02 18.56
N HIS A 129 13.76 -10.52 19.34
CA HIS A 129 15.11 -11.10 19.49
C HIS A 129 15.17 -12.51 20.14
N GLY A 130 14.04 -13.06 20.58
CA GLY A 130 13.93 -14.37 21.21
C GLY A 130 13.17 -15.45 20.40
N GLY A 131 12.82 -15.14 19.16
CA GLY A 131 11.92 -15.97 18.34
C GLY A 131 10.45 -15.52 18.45
N LEU A 132 9.72 -15.66 17.34
CA LEU A 132 8.29 -15.35 17.28
C LEU A 132 7.50 -16.53 17.86
N GLY A 133 6.70 -16.30 18.90
CA GLY A 133 5.70 -17.25 19.33
C GLY A 133 4.51 -17.33 18.35
N GLN A 134 3.70 -18.39 18.43
CA GLN A 134 2.53 -18.55 17.55
C GLN A 134 1.58 -17.33 17.64
N HIS A 135 1.35 -16.81 18.83
CA HIS A 135 0.52 -15.61 19.04
C HIS A 135 1.07 -14.37 18.32
N ASP A 136 2.37 -14.28 18.21
CA ASP A 136 3.06 -13.20 17.56
C ASP A 136 2.89 -13.28 16.03
N ILE A 137 3.01 -14.49 15.51
CA ILE A 137 2.77 -14.80 14.10
C ILE A 137 1.32 -14.51 13.74
N ASP A 138 0.36 -14.99 14.55
CA ASP A 138 -1.08 -14.77 14.34
C ASP A 138 -1.43 -13.29 14.31
N ARG A 139 -0.77 -12.47 15.14
CA ARG A 139 -0.97 -11.02 15.15
C ARG A 139 -0.44 -10.35 13.87
N LEU A 140 0.72 -10.76 13.35
CA LEU A 140 1.26 -10.26 12.09
C LEU A 140 0.33 -10.62 10.91
N PHE A 141 -0.26 -11.80 10.92
CA PHE A 141 -1.22 -12.22 9.88
C PHE A 141 -2.58 -11.54 10.04
N SER A 142 -3.07 -11.31 11.27
CA SER A 142 -4.35 -10.63 11.51
C SER A 142 -4.31 -9.14 11.16
N VAL A 143 -3.17 -8.47 11.26
CA VAL A 143 -2.95 -7.12 10.70
C VAL A 143 -3.10 -7.14 9.17
N ASN A 144 -2.77 -8.26 8.52
CA ASN A 144 -2.99 -8.45 7.09
C ASN A 144 -4.45 -8.82 6.73
N ASP A 145 -5.20 -9.49 7.62
CA ASP A 145 -6.58 -9.94 7.36
C ASP A 145 -7.62 -8.82 7.37
N GLN A 146 -7.35 -7.69 8.01
CA GLN A 146 -8.22 -6.49 7.90
C GLN A 146 -8.29 -5.91 6.47
N ARG A 147 -7.57 -6.51 5.50
CA ARG A 147 -7.72 -6.24 4.07
C ARG A 147 -9.03 -6.79 3.48
N ALA A 148 -9.64 -7.80 4.10
CA ALA A 148 -10.85 -8.45 3.61
C ALA A 148 -12.15 -7.73 4.00
N ASP A 149 -12.13 -6.88 5.04
CA ASP A 149 -13.32 -6.21 5.59
C ASP A 149 -13.48 -4.74 5.18
N ALA A 150 -12.77 -4.26 4.16
CA ALA A 150 -13.19 -3.07 3.45
C ALA A 150 -14.47 -3.41 2.67
N LYS A 151 -15.62 -3.41 3.36
CA LYS A 151 -16.93 -3.36 2.71
C LYS A 151 -16.86 -2.25 1.65
N PRO A 152 -17.22 -2.53 0.39
CA PRO A 152 -17.28 -1.48 -0.61
C PRO A 152 -18.15 -0.37 -0.03
N SER A 153 -17.61 0.84 0.10
CA SER A 153 -18.39 2.00 0.52
C SER A 153 -19.52 2.12 -0.49
N LEU A 154 -20.74 1.93 -0.01
CA LEU A 154 -21.96 2.10 -0.80
C LEU A 154 -21.89 3.47 -1.50
N ALA A 155 -22.13 3.47 -2.80
CA ALA A 155 -22.16 4.69 -3.59
C ALA A 155 -22.97 5.77 -2.89
N LYS A 156 -22.51 7.04 -2.91
CA LYS A 156 -23.15 8.18 -2.27
C LYS A 156 -24.67 8.16 -2.56
N GLY A 157 -25.49 7.96 -1.51
CA GLY A 157 -26.95 7.91 -1.60
C GLY A 157 -27.60 6.57 -1.24
N LEU A 158 -26.82 5.48 -1.09
CA LEU A 158 -27.33 4.19 -0.64
C LEU A 158 -26.91 3.94 0.82
N ASN A 159 -27.84 4.12 1.75
CA ASN A 159 -27.68 3.69 3.13
C ASN A 159 -28.31 2.29 3.33
N GLU A 160 -28.02 1.65 4.45
CA GLU A 160 -28.55 0.30 4.76
C GLU A 160 -30.10 0.27 4.74
N THR A 161 -30.74 1.36 5.11
CA THR A 161 -32.20 1.51 5.08
C THR A 161 -32.74 1.47 3.64
N THR A 162 -32.07 2.16 2.71
CA THR A 162 -32.43 2.16 1.28
C THR A 162 -32.27 0.77 0.65
N LEU A 163 -31.21 0.04 1.02
CA LEU A 163 -30.99 -1.34 0.57
C LEU A 163 -32.03 -2.32 1.13
N ALA A 164 -32.45 -2.14 2.38
CA ALA A 164 -33.50 -2.93 2.99
C ALA A 164 -34.83 -2.72 2.25
N MET A 165 -35.21 -1.47 1.96
CA MET A 165 -36.42 -1.13 1.19
C MET A 165 -36.41 -1.73 -0.22
N ILE A 166 -35.27 -1.68 -0.93
CA ILE A 166 -35.11 -2.27 -2.26
C ILE A 166 -35.28 -3.78 -2.21
N ARG A 167 -34.68 -4.46 -1.21
CA ARG A 167 -34.82 -5.90 -1.02
C ARG A 167 -36.27 -6.31 -0.74
N GLU A 168 -36.96 -5.58 0.11
CA GLU A 168 -38.35 -5.81 0.45
C GLU A 168 -39.26 -5.62 -0.76
N TYR A 169 -39.04 -4.55 -1.55
CA TYR A 169 -39.76 -4.32 -2.80
C TYR A 169 -39.57 -5.43 -3.83
N LEU A 170 -38.33 -5.94 -4.01
CA LEU A 170 -38.02 -7.02 -4.94
C LEU A 170 -38.56 -8.38 -4.48
N GLN A 171 -38.68 -8.62 -3.17
CA GLN A 171 -39.30 -9.82 -2.63
C GLN A 171 -40.82 -9.85 -2.82
N ASN A 172 -41.46 -8.69 -2.67
CA ASN A 172 -42.92 -8.57 -2.77
C ASN A 172 -43.44 -8.51 -4.22
N ASN A 173 -42.57 -8.25 -5.20
CA ASN A 173 -42.92 -8.16 -6.63
C ASN A 173 -42.33 -9.31 -7.49
N ARG A 174 -41.98 -10.43 -6.91
CA ARG A 174 -41.69 -11.67 -7.65
C ARG A 174 -42.99 -12.42 -7.88
N ASN A 175 -43.69 -12.09 -8.98
CA ASN A 175 -44.65 -12.97 -9.66
C ASN A 175 -44.06 -13.38 -11.00
#